data_26bffe15020be996bc1ce696b54eb719
#
_entry.id   26bffe15020be996bc1ce696b54eb719
#
_cell.length_a   1.000
_cell.length_b   1.000
_cell.length_c   1.000
_cell.angle_alpha   90.00
_cell.angle_beta   90.00
_cell.angle_gamma   90.00
#
_symmetry.space_group_name_H-M   'P 1'
#
loop_
_entity.id
_entity.type
_entity.pdbx_description
1 polymer ?
#
loop_
_entity_poly.entity_id
_entity_poly.type
_entity_poly.pdbx_seq_one_letter_code
_entity_poly.pdbx_strand_id
1 'polypeptide(L)'
;MNRLSKCLAASAALLMLAGCGSTGAQTAASKPAEPKDEAAEFGADLAAMLNDGKSKELFDLWMGSSIFEPLSDAVMPDAKAKGIEWKYKEGALGRKEGSVTLKWTTPKLHSTKEYKVKRVDGKWRLESDPLMWVNICSPFSVDGTEAPVIDELGNEQGPCYSDGGEEGEVPQAGQILLVAPGEHTFSLDVLKDVVEQPYKAMAYPTTDAALDFTKRPGIQNGYANLVPDKPGIAAGYADAVKAAFKAAKNEVSDDGYDRHPDLFDGITVTPTDDIMHPTIGGTYQRWTGNGYQQRDISGLEWGMGINWQGVSVTIHDNGYTGD
;
A
#
# COMPACT_ATOMS: atom_id res chain seq x y z
N MET A 1 44.53 2.12 22.72
CA MET A 1 45.42 1.71 21.60
C MET A 1 44.65 2.00 20.32
N ASN A 2 44.89 3.17 19.86
CA ASN A 2 45.45 3.67 18.60
C ASN A 2 45.18 2.85 17.34
N ARG A 3 44.45 3.47 16.39
CA ARG A 3 44.82 3.74 14.97
C ARG A 3 43.64 4.39 14.26
N LEU A 4 43.67 5.67 14.07
CA LEU A 4 44.28 6.46 12.98
C LEU A 4 43.46 6.54 11.70
N SER A 5 42.92 7.75 11.55
CA SER A 5 42.36 8.43 10.38
C SER A 5 43.19 8.25 9.10
N LYS A 6 42.53 8.26 7.96
CA LYS A 6 43.13 8.75 6.71
C LYS A 6 42.16 9.66 5.97
N CYS A 7 42.39 10.95 6.11
CA CYS A 7 41.90 11.97 5.18
C CYS A 7 42.70 11.87 3.88
N LEU A 8 42.03 11.85 2.73
CA LEU A 8 42.64 12.13 1.44
C LEU A 8 42.16 13.50 0.96
N ALA A 9 43.09 14.45 1.01
CA ALA A 9 42.95 15.75 0.37
C ALA A 9 43.39 15.61 -1.09
N ALA A 10 42.53 16.01 -2.05
CA ALA A 10 42.92 16.16 -3.44
C ALA A 10 43.31 17.62 -3.70
N SER A 11 44.54 17.82 -4.03
CA SER A 11 45.18 19.11 -4.31
C SER A 11 44.84 19.54 -5.75
N ALA A 12 44.34 20.77 -5.91
CA ALA A 12 44.25 21.45 -7.19
C ALA A 12 45.58 22.07 -7.57
N ALA A 13 46.14 21.69 -8.70
CA ALA A 13 47.31 22.31 -9.29
C ALA A 13 46.90 23.44 -10.22
N LEU A 14 47.21 24.69 -9.84
CA LEU A 14 47.18 25.85 -10.72
C LEU A 14 48.44 25.87 -11.60
N LEU A 15 48.32 25.79 -12.89
CA LEU A 15 49.35 26.11 -13.86
C LEU A 15 49.03 27.48 -14.45
N MET A 16 49.84 28.50 -14.05
CA MET A 16 49.90 29.76 -14.76
C MET A 16 50.94 29.65 -15.87
N LEU A 17 50.53 29.88 -17.09
CA LEU A 17 51.41 30.15 -18.21
C LEU A 17 51.12 31.57 -18.70
N ALA A 18 52.06 32.46 -18.45
CA ALA A 18 52.11 33.75 -19.05
C ALA A 18 52.68 33.63 -20.48
N GLY A 19 51.93 34.07 -21.48
CA GLY A 19 52.39 34.19 -22.85
C GLY A 19 51.80 35.46 -23.48
N CYS A 20 52.63 36.49 -23.60
CA CYS A 20 52.34 37.68 -24.43
C CYS A 20 52.38 37.34 -25.91
N GLY A 21 51.28 37.61 -26.64
CA GLY A 21 51.26 37.54 -28.08
C GLY A 21 49.97 38.23 -28.60
N SER A 22 50.15 39.47 -29.06
CA SER A 22 49.13 40.27 -29.69
C SER A 22 48.73 39.70 -31.04
N THR A 23 47.46 39.37 -31.23
CA THR A 23 46.69 39.57 -32.50
C THR A 23 45.25 39.13 -32.27
N GLY A 24 44.33 39.95 -32.72
CA GLY A 24 42.85 39.87 -32.65
C GLY A 24 42.21 38.49 -32.57
N ALA A 25 41.90 38.06 -31.36
CA ALA A 25 41.01 36.97 -31.15
C ALA A 25 39.61 37.54 -30.84
N GLN A 26 38.67 37.34 -31.77
CA GLN A 26 37.27 37.42 -31.48
C GLN A 26 36.98 36.58 -30.26
N THR A 27 36.63 37.25 -29.16
CA THR A 27 36.03 36.59 -28.02
C THR A 27 34.77 35.88 -28.50
N ALA A 28 34.88 34.57 -28.70
CA ALA A 28 33.69 33.73 -28.82
C ALA A 28 32.88 33.94 -27.54
N ALA A 29 31.82 34.70 -27.65
CA ALA A 29 30.85 34.85 -26.58
C ALA A 29 30.45 33.43 -26.19
N SER A 30 30.78 32.97 -24.98
CA SER A 30 30.29 31.74 -24.43
C SER A 30 28.77 31.82 -24.48
N LYS A 31 28.17 30.92 -25.25
CA LYS A 31 26.73 30.80 -25.36
C LYS A 31 26.21 30.79 -23.90
N PRO A 32 25.24 31.64 -23.53
CA PRO A 32 24.67 31.58 -22.19
C PRO A 32 24.23 30.13 -21.95
N ALA A 33 24.60 29.56 -20.81
CA ALA A 33 24.13 28.25 -20.42
C ALA A 33 22.59 28.28 -20.51
N GLU A 34 22.03 27.37 -21.26
CA GLU A 34 20.56 27.24 -21.32
C GLU A 34 20.05 27.16 -19.88
N PRO A 35 18.99 27.91 -19.53
CA PRO A 35 18.44 27.82 -18.19
C PRO A 35 18.12 26.35 -17.92
N LYS A 36 18.72 25.79 -16.86
CA LYS A 36 18.42 24.41 -16.44
C LYS A 36 16.91 24.32 -16.23
N ASP A 37 16.31 23.30 -16.81
CA ASP A 37 14.90 22.99 -16.55
C ASP A 37 14.81 22.42 -15.12
N GLU A 38 14.54 23.31 -14.17
CA GLU A 38 14.46 22.99 -12.74
C GLU A 38 13.39 21.90 -12.48
N ALA A 39 12.31 21.87 -13.28
CA ALA A 39 11.29 20.85 -13.18
C ALA A 39 11.78 19.48 -13.63
N ALA A 40 12.56 19.42 -14.72
CA ALA A 40 13.14 18.18 -15.20
C ALA A 40 14.20 17.63 -14.22
N GLU A 41 15.05 18.51 -13.65
CA GLU A 41 16.04 18.11 -12.66
C GLU A 41 15.37 17.54 -11.39
N PHE A 42 14.41 18.28 -10.80
CA PHE A 42 13.65 17.82 -9.63
C PHE A 42 12.86 16.53 -9.90
N GLY A 43 12.16 16.46 -11.05
CA GLY A 43 11.37 15.28 -11.41
C GLY A 43 12.22 14.03 -11.66
N ALA A 44 13.42 14.21 -12.23
CA ALA A 44 14.36 13.10 -12.43
C ALA A 44 14.93 12.59 -11.08
N ASP A 45 15.27 13.50 -10.16
CA ASP A 45 15.73 13.16 -8.83
C ASP A 45 14.65 12.44 -8.02
N LEU A 46 13.40 12.92 -8.09
CA LEU A 46 12.25 12.24 -7.46
C LEU A 46 12.04 10.85 -8.03
N ALA A 47 12.11 10.70 -9.36
CA ALA A 47 11.99 9.38 -10.00
C ALA A 47 13.12 8.44 -9.58
N ALA A 48 14.35 8.94 -9.41
CA ALA A 48 15.49 8.16 -8.93
C ALA A 48 15.27 7.70 -7.48
N MET A 49 14.84 8.60 -6.58
CA MET A 49 14.53 8.25 -5.19
C MET A 49 13.44 7.17 -5.09
N LEU A 50 12.39 7.28 -5.92
CA LEU A 50 11.31 6.27 -5.97
C LEU A 50 11.82 4.93 -6.52
N ASN A 51 12.65 4.93 -7.55
CA ASN A 51 13.24 3.72 -8.13
C ASN A 51 14.21 3.00 -7.17
N ASP A 52 14.90 3.77 -6.34
CA ASP A 52 15.85 3.24 -5.36
C ASP A 52 15.18 2.90 -4.00
N GLY A 53 13.88 3.23 -3.84
CA GLY A 53 13.14 2.97 -2.61
C GLY A 53 13.67 3.78 -1.42
N LYS A 54 14.06 5.04 -1.67
CA LYS A 54 14.63 5.96 -0.68
C LYS A 54 13.58 6.50 0.28
N SER A 55 12.97 5.61 1.06
CA SER A 55 11.80 5.91 1.88
C SER A 55 12.04 7.06 2.86
N LYS A 56 13.21 7.13 3.51
CA LYS A 56 13.50 8.22 4.44
C LYS A 56 13.73 9.56 3.71
N GLU A 57 14.47 9.55 2.58
CA GLU A 57 14.67 10.76 1.78
C GLU A 57 13.33 11.29 1.21
N LEU A 58 12.44 10.37 0.76
CA LEU A 58 11.10 10.71 0.29
C LEU A 58 10.22 11.28 1.40
N PHE A 59 10.27 10.69 2.60
CA PHE A 59 9.57 11.19 3.77
C PHE A 59 10.05 12.59 4.15
N ASP A 60 11.37 12.81 4.21
CA ASP A 60 11.96 14.10 4.52
C ASP A 60 11.64 15.16 3.46
N LEU A 61 11.48 14.77 2.20
CA LEU A 61 11.10 15.66 1.10
C LEU A 61 9.63 16.09 1.18
N TRP A 62 8.77 15.30 1.82
CA TRP A 62 7.34 15.56 1.93
C TRP A 62 7.03 16.61 3.01
N MET A 63 6.20 17.61 2.68
CA MET A 63 5.80 18.67 3.62
C MET A 63 4.97 18.16 4.79
N GLY A 64 4.21 17.08 4.57
CA GLY A 64 3.41 16.44 5.60
C GLY A 64 4.25 15.77 6.69
N SER A 65 5.54 15.53 6.45
CA SER A 65 6.41 14.86 7.42
C SER A 65 6.54 15.62 8.75
N SER A 66 6.49 16.95 8.72
CA SER A 66 6.52 17.77 9.95
C SER A 66 5.25 17.64 10.80
N ILE A 67 4.12 17.30 10.18
CA ILE A 67 2.85 17.04 10.88
C ILE A 67 2.82 15.59 11.40
N PHE A 68 3.49 14.69 10.68
CA PHE A 68 3.55 13.27 10.98
C PHE A 68 4.91 12.84 11.57
N GLU A 69 5.61 13.76 12.25
CA GLU A 69 6.87 13.43 12.92
C GLU A 69 6.78 12.17 13.82
N PRO A 70 5.64 11.93 14.53
CA PRO A 70 5.45 10.67 15.26
C PRO A 70 5.53 9.39 14.40
N LEU A 71 5.33 9.51 13.08
CA LEU A 71 5.43 8.40 12.14
C LEU A 71 6.84 8.20 11.57
N SER A 72 7.82 8.98 11.97
CA SER A 72 9.20 8.84 11.46
C SER A 72 9.79 7.44 11.71
N ASP A 73 9.42 6.80 12.81
CA ASP A 73 9.83 5.43 13.13
C ASP A 73 9.08 4.36 12.30
N ALA A 74 7.94 4.74 11.71
CA ALA A 74 7.17 3.87 10.83
C ALA A 74 7.64 3.88 9.36
N VAL A 75 8.66 4.66 9.03
CA VAL A 75 9.20 4.72 7.67
C VAL A 75 10.12 3.52 7.43
N MET A 76 9.81 2.74 6.40
CA MET A 76 10.64 1.62 5.99
C MET A 76 12.11 2.05 5.76
N PRO A 77 13.07 1.17 6.08
CA PRO A 77 14.45 1.35 5.63
C PRO A 77 14.52 1.49 4.10
N ASP A 78 15.50 2.26 3.61
CA ASP A 78 15.76 2.40 2.20
C ASP A 78 15.98 1.01 1.55
N ALA A 79 15.22 0.72 0.51
CA ALA A 79 15.34 -0.51 -0.25
C ALA A 79 15.04 -0.21 -1.72
N LYS A 80 15.75 -0.86 -2.61
CA LYS A 80 15.49 -0.70 -4.04
C LYS A 80 14.08 -1.16 -4.37
N ALA A 81 13.28 -0.30 -4.98
CA ALA A 81 11.97 -0.65 -5.47
C ALA A 81 12.06 -1.78 -6.52
N LYS A 82 11.12 -2.74 -6.47
CA LYS A 82 11.06 -3.88 -7.38
C LYS A 82 9.76 -3.86 -8.16
N GLY A 83 9.80 -4.35 -9.40
CA GLY A 83 8.61 -4.53 -10.22
C GLY A 83 7.92 -3.24 -10.67
N ILE A 84 8.48 -2.07 -10.38
CA ILE A 84 8.00 -0.75 -10.80
C ILE A 84 9.16 0.10 -11.32
N GLU A 85 8.92 0.86 -12.38
CA GLU A 85 9.89 1.79 -12.96
C GLU A 85 9.25 3.17 -13.06
N TRP A 86 9.95 4.19 -12.54
CA TRP A 86 9.56 5.58 -12.56
C TRP A 86 10.41 6.39 -13.53
N LYS A 87 9.75 7.29 -14.29
CA LYS A 87 10.41 8.22 -15.20
C LYS A 87 9.73 9.58 -15.14
N TYR A 88 10.52 10.64 -15.15
CA TYR A 88 10.00 11.98 -15.36
C TYR A 88 9.29 12.06 -16.70
N LYS A 89 8.12 12.71 -16.71
CA LYS A 89 7.34 12.95 -17.93
C LYS A 89 7.30 14.42 -18.29
N GLU A 90 6.85 15.25 -17.37
CA GLU A 90 6.65 16.69 -17.58
C GLU A 90 6.50 17.39 -16.23
N GLY A 91 6.63 18.73 -16.22
CA GLY A 91 6.39 19.52 -15.02
C GLY A 91 6.58 21.00 -15.29
N ALA A 92 6.08 21.82 -14.38
CA ALA A 92 6.27 23.25 -14.39
C ALA A 92 6.45 23.76 -12.96
N LEU A 93 7.58 24.42 -12.71
CA LEU A 93 7.90 25.01 -11.43
C LEU A 93 7.87 26.54 -11.54
N GLY A 94 6.97 27.15 -10.75
CA GLY A 94 6.88 28.59 -10.62
C GLY A 94 7.89 29.10 -9.57
N ARG A 95 7.66 30.31 -9.06
CA ARG A 95 8.54 30.89 -8.01
C ARG A 95 8.34 30.25 -6.64
N LYS A 96 7.11 29.84 -6.33
CA LYS A 96 6.71 29.34 -4.98
C LYS A 96 6.10 27.95 -5.00
N GLU A 97 5.46 27.57 -6.09
CA GLU A 97 4.70 26.33 -6.23
C GLU A 97 4.77 25.84 -7.67
N GLY A 98 4.44 24.57 -7.87
CA GLY A 98 4.40 23.92 -9.17
C GLY A 98 3.98 22.46 -9.07
N SER A 99 4.20 21.74 -10.15
CA SER A 99 4.03 20.28 -10.14
C SER A 99 5.01 19.58 -11.06
N VAL A 100 5.28 18.32 -10.78
CA VAL A 100 5.99 17.39 -11.66
C VAL A 100 5.17 16.14 -11.84
N THR A 101 5.07 15.65 -13.05
CA THR A 101 4.37 14.41 -13.39
C THR A 101 5.39 13.34 -13.69
N LEU A 102 5.29 12.23 -12.96
CA LEU A 102 6.06 11.02 -13.23
C LEU A 102 5.18 9.98 -13.90
N LYS A 103 5.76 9.25 -14.86
CA LYS A 103 5.19 8.02 -15.39
C LYS A 103 5.76 6.86 -14.59
N TRP A 104 4.89 5.93 -14.17
CA TRP A 104 5.31 4.66 -13.60
C TRP A 104 4.80 3.49 -14.45
N THR A 105 5.54 2.39 -14.44
CA THR A 105 5.26 1.20 -15.23
C THR A 105 5.58 -0.05 -14.42
N THR A 106 4.68 -1.02 -14.46
CA THR A 106 4.90 -2.40 -13.97
C THR A 106 4.74 -3.35 -15.15
N PRO A 107 5.02 -4.67 -15.03
CA PRO A 107 4.75 -5.63 -16.09
C PRO A 107 3.30 -5.66 -16.57
N LYS A 108 2.34 -5.25 -15.73
CA LYS A 108 0.90 -5.36 -16.01
C LYS A 108 0.21 -4.02 -16.21
N LEU A 109 0.72 -2.96 -15.59
CA LEU A 109 0.06 -1.67 -15.54
C LEU A 109 1.05 -0.53 -15.81
N HIS A 110 0.52 0.56 -16.31
CA HIS A 110 1.24 1.84 -16.38
C HIS A 110 0.27 2.99 -16.13
N SER A 111 0.75 4.04 -15.52
CA SER A 111 -0.02 5.27 -15.30
C SER A 111 0.92 6.45 -15.05
N THR A 112 0.35 7.56 -14.67
CA THR A 112 1.08 8.76 -14.24
C THR A 112 0.62 9.16 -12.86
N LYS A 113 1.51 9.85 -12.12
CA LYS A 113 1.18 10.51 -10.87
C LYS A 113 1.74 11.92 -10.91
N GLU A 114 0.89 12.89 -10.66
CA GLU A 114 1.29 14.27 -10.45
C GLU A 114 1.67 14.46 -8.98
N TYR A 115 2.81 15.10 -8.75
CA TYR A 115 3.28 15.54 -7.46
C TYR A 115 3.25 17.06 -7.40
N LYS A 116 2.40 17.61 -6.56
CA LYS A 116 2.40 19.03 -6.24
C LYS A 116 3.59 19.34 -5.35
N VAL A 117 4.24 20.48 -5.65
CA VAL A 117 5.44 20.89 -4.93
C VAL A 117 5.37 22.36 -4.56
N LYS A 118 6.01 22.70 -3.44
CA LYS A 118 6.10 24.06 -2.92
C LYS A 118 7.53 24.38 -2.51
N ARG A 119 7.93 25.63 -2.69
CA ARG A 119 9.25 26.10 -2.27
C ARG A 119 9.19 26.56 -0.83
N VAL A 120 9.92 25.87 0.05
CA VAL A 120 10.07 26.17 1.47
C VAL A 120 11.56 26.39 1.74
N ASP A 121 11.94 27.53 2.30
CA ASP A 121 13.33 27.90 2.60
C ASP A 121 14.29 27.71 1.41
N GLY A 122 13.79 28.06 0.21
CA GLY A 122 14.56 27.98 -1.04
C GLY A 122 14.64 26.58 -1.66
N LYS A 123 14.10 25.55 -1.04
CA LYS A 123 14.08 24.17 -1.52
C LYS A 123 12.68 23.72 -1.93
N TRP A 124 12.59 22.87 -2.93
CA TRP A 124 11.34 22.23 -3.32
C TRP A 124 11.00 21.12 -2.33
N ARG A 125 9.71 21.06 -1.92
CA ARG A 125 9.11 20.05 -1.04
C ARG A 125 7.86 19.51 -1.69
N LEU A 126 7.57 18.23 -1.49
CA LEU A 126 6.34 17.60 -1.93
C LEU A 126 5.16 18.02 -1.05
N GLU A 127 4.05 18.43 -1.64
CA GLU A 127 2.75 18.55 -0.96
C GLU A 127 1.99 17.22 -1.01
N SER A 128 2.23 16.42 -2.06
CA SER A 128 1.65 15.09 -2.22
C SER A 128 2.50 14.04 -1.52
N ASP A 129 1.85 13.08 -0.88
CA ASP A 129 2.52 11.96 -0.24
C ASP A 129 3.23 11.06 -1.27
N PRO A 130 4.55 10.85 -1.15
CA PRO A 130 5.31 9.99 -2.05
C PRO A 130 5.33 8.52 -1.62
N LEU A 131 4.93 8.22 -0.38
CA LEU A 131 4.95 6.89 0.20
C LEU A 131 3.57 6.25 0.19
N MET A 132 3.55 4.94 0.34
CA MET A 132 2.34 4.16 0.52
C MET A 132 2.16 3.82 1.99
N TRP A 133 0.97 4.05 2.49
CA TRP A 133 0.61 3.71 3.86
C TRP A 133 0.12 2.26 3.91
N VAL A 134 0.81 1.45 4.68
CA VAL A 134 0.32 0.11 5.05
C VAL A 134 -0.09 0.19 6.52
N ASN A 135 -1.39 0.11 6.75
CA ASN A 135 -1.98 0.24 8.07
C ASN A 135 -2.87 -0.97 8.33
N ILE A 136 -2.55 -1.76 9.35
CA ILE A 136 -3.21 -3.03 9.64
C ILE A 136 -3.39 -3.15 11.16
N CYS A 137 -4.58 -3.62 11.58
CA CYS A 137 -4.92 -3.86 13.00
C CYS A 137 -4.41 -5.21 13.51
N SER A 138 -3.43 -5.77 12.89
CA SER A 138 -2.81 -7.05 13.25
C SER A 138 -1.31 -6.95 13.05
N PRO A 139 -0.50 -7.71 13.76
CA PRO A 139 0.94 -7.78 13.52
C PRO A 139 1.25 -8.07 12.06
N PHE A 140 2.16 -7.27 11.50
CA PHE A 140 2.65 -7.48 10.13
C PHE A 140 4.09 -7.01 9.97
N SER A 141 4.74 -7.50 8.94
CA SER A 141 6.06 -7.03 8.52
C SER A 141 6.12 -6.86 7.01
N VAL A 142 7.00 -5.96 6.58
CA VAL A 142 7.31 -5.74 5.17
C VAL A 142 8.82 -5.85 4.98
N ASP A 143 9.26 -6.67 4.02
CA ASP A 143 10.67 -6.98 3.75
C ASP A 143 11.47 -7.34 5.03
N GLY A 144 10.80 -8.02 5.99
CA GLY A 144 11.37 -8.42 7.26
C GLY A 144 11.44 -7.32 8.33
N THR A 145 10.94 -6.12 8.05
CA THR A 145 10.80 -5.05 9.04
C THR A 145 9.42 -5.12 9.67
N GLU A 146 9.36 -5.32 10.98
CA GLU A 146 8.10 -5.31 11.73
C GLU A 146 7.50 -3.90 11.78
N ALA A 147 6.19 -3.81 11.59
CA ALA A 147 5.49 -2.55 11.69
C ALA A 147 5.38 -2.13 13.17
N PRO A 148 5.77 -0.89 13.52
CA PRO A 148 5.61 -0.40 14.87
C PRO A 148 4.13 -0.22 15.21
N VAL A 149 3.80 -0.41 16.49
CA VAL A 149 2.50 -0.07 17.06
C VAL A 149 2.47 1.44 17.28
N ILE A 150 1.48 2.11 16.71
CA ILE A 150 1.30 3.56 16.90
C ILE A 150 0.03 3.76 17.71
N ASP A 151 0.20 4.10 18.99
CA ASP A 151 -0.89 4.16 19.95
C ASP A 151 -1.78 5.41 19.81
N GLU A 152 -1.30 6.48 19.18
CA GLU A 152 -2.02 7.76 19.17
C GLU A 152 -1.74 8.56 17.88
N LEU A 153 -2.40 8.23 16.80
CA LEU A 153 -2.75 9.27 15.85
C LEU A 153 -4.09 9.84 16.35
N GLY A 154 -4.04 10.97 17.06
CA GLY A 154 -5.17 11.63 17.69
C GLY A 154 -6.20 12.22 16.73
N ASN A 155 -6.58 11.49 15.69
CA ASN A 155 -7.67 11.75 14.79
C ASN A 155 -8.78 10.75 15.07
N GLU A 156 -10.02 11.20 15.01
CA GLU A 156 -11.26 10.44 15.19
C GLU A 156 -11.43 9.21 14.28
N GLN A 157 -10.43 8.87 13.47
CA GLN A 157 -10.34 7.70 12.62
C GLN A 157 -8.99 7.02 12.85
N GLY A 158 -8.77 6.54 14.06
CA GLY A 158 -7.65 5.65 14.34
C GLY A 158 -7.68 4.43 13.43
N PRO A 159 -6.53 3.82 13.11
CA PRO A 159 -6.40 2.78 12.09
C PRO A 159 -7.23 1.51 12.34
N CYS A 160 -7.83 1.36 13.51
CA CYS A 160 -8.47 0.12 13.94
C CYS A 160 -9.87 0.32 14.53
N TYR A 161 -10.62 1.26 14.01
CA TYR A 161 -12.06 1.30 14.32
C TYR A 161 -12.77 0.22 13.52
N SER A 162 -13.41 -0.72 14.21
CA SER A 162 -14.46 -1.54 13.60
C SER A 162 -15.67 -0.63 13.37
N ASP A 163 -16.10 -0.47 12.12
CA ASP A 163 -17.39 0.13 11.81
C ASP A 163 -18.47 -0.72 12.49
N GLY A 164 -18.95 -0.28 13.64
CA GLY A 164 -20.02 -0.95 14.39
C GLY A 164 -19.68 -1.44 15.78
N GLY A 165 -18.53 -1.09 16.34
CA GLY A 165 -18.24 -1.34 17.77
C GLY A 165 -19.24 -0.65 18.66
N GLU A 166 -19.80 -1.36 19.64
CA GLU A 166 -20.66 -0.76 20.69
C GLU A 166 -19.87 0.31 21.45
N GLU A 167 -20.55 1.38 21.90
CA GLU A 167 -19.94 2.42 22.74
C GLU A 167 -19.23 1.77 23.93
N GLY A 168 -17.90 1.76 23.90
CA GLY A 168 -17.06 1.18 24.97
C GLY A 168 -15.98 0.20 24.52
N GLU A 169 -15.89 -0.20 23.25
CA GLU A 169 -14.75 -0.99 22.76
C GLU A 169 -13.48 -0.12 22.75
N VAL A 170 -12.44 -0.63 23.39
CA VAL A 170 -11.12 0.01 23.40
C VAL A 170 -10.56 -0.06 21.96
N PRO A 171 -10.16 1.07 21.35
CA PRO A 171 -9.54 1.08 20.04
C PRO A 171 -8.34 0.13 20.03
N GLN A 172 -8.30 -0.79 19.10
CA GLN A 172 -7.10 -1.63 18.94
C GLN A 172 -5.99 -0.76 18.33
N ALA A 173 -4.81 -0.85 18.93
CA ALA A 173 -3.63 -0.16 18.41
C ALA A 173 -3.33 -0.64 16.99
N GLY A 174 -3.20 0.30 16.05
CA GLY A 174 -2.83 0.00 14.67
C GLY A 174 -1.34 -0.15 14.51
N GLN A 175 -0.93 -0.97 13.55
CA GLN A 175 0.44 -1.01 13.09
C GLN A 175 0.55 -0.33 11.73
N ILE A 176 1.56 0.50 11.56
CA ILE A 176 1.74 1.30 10.34
C ILE A 176 3.16 1.15 9.83
N LEU A 177 3.31 0.94 8.51
CA LEU A 177 4.55 1.15 7.80
C LEU A 177 4.33 2.07 6.60
N LEU A 178 5.25 3.00 6.41
CA LEU A 178 5.33 3.84 5.22
C LEU A 178 6.37 3.23 4.28
N VAL A 179 5.94 2.79 3.10
CA VAL A 179 6.77 2.05 2.15
C VAL A 179 6.84 2.78 0.81
N ALA A 180 7.97 2.74 0.16
CA ALA A 180 8.07 3.21 -1.22
C ALA A 180 7.19 2.33 -2.12
N PRO A 181 6.50 2.88 -3.15
CA PRO A 181 5.76 2.08 -4.12
C PRO A 181 6.65 1.04 -4.80
N GLY A 182 6.18 -0.20 -4.90
CA GLY A 182 6.92 -1.29 -5.51
C GLY A 182 6.49 -2.66 -4.99
N GLU A 183 7.15 -3.73 -5.46
CA GLU A 183 6.95 -5.09 -4.96
C GLU A 183 7.69 -5.25 -3.64
N HIS A 184 6.96 -5.68 -2.62
CA HIS A 184 7.45 -5.97 -1.29
C HIS A 184 7.09 -7.40 -0.87
N THR A 185 7.84 -7.92 0.11
CA THR A 185 7.53 -9.19 0.77
C THR A 185 6.78 -8.90 2.05
N PHE A 186 5.54 -9.39 2.13
CA PHE A 186 4.65 -9.17 3.27
C PHE A 186 4.54 -10.42 4.14
N SER A 187 4.39 -10.21 5.43
CA SER A 187 3.95 -11.20 6.39
C SER A 187 2.84 -10.60 7.24
N LEU A 188 1.61 -11.09 7.10
CA LEU A 188 0.44 -10.57 7.80
C LEU A 188 -0.16 -11.65 8.68
N ASP A 189 -0.16 -11.41 9.98
CA ASP A 189 -0.67 -12.41 10.94
C ASP A 189 -2.17 -12.72 10.72
N VAL A 190 -2.95 -11.70 10.37
CA VAL A 190 -4.38 -11.83 10.06
C VAL A 190 -4.67 -12.73 8.84
N LEU A 191 -3.71 -12.91 7.94
CA LEU A 191 -3.85 -13.75 6.74
C LEU A 191 -3.05 -15.05 6.79
N LYS A 192 -2.44 -15.40 7.91
CA LYS A 192 -1.56 -16.59 8.03
C LYS A 192 -2.28 -17.92 7.76
N ASP A 193 -3.58 -18.00 8.06
CA ASP A 193 -4.40 -19.16 7.81
C ASP A 193 -5.05 -19.16 6.42
N VAL A 194 -4.87 -18.09 5.64
CA VAL A 194 -5.47 -17.88 4.33
C VAL A 194 -4.45 -17.98 3.22
N VAL A 195 -3.31 -17.32 3.41
CA VAL A 195 -2.22 -17.19 2.42
C VAL A 195 -0.94 -17.73 3.03
N GLU A 196 -0.19 -18.54 2.27
CA GLU A 196 1.16 -18.95 2.67
C GLU A 196 2.05 -17.75 2.90
N GLN A 197 2.74 -17.71 4.04
CA GLN A 197 3.59 -16.59 4.48
C GLN A 197 5.08 -16.94 4.39
N PRO A 198 5.97 -16.00 4.10
CA PRO A 198 5.69 -14.66 3.57
C PRO A 198 5.33 -14.70 2.08
N TYR A 199 4.68 -13.66 1.58
CA TYR A 199 4.30 -13.56 0.18
C TYR A 199 4.69 -12.21 -0.43
N LYS A 200 4.76 -12.15 -1.76
CA LYS A 200 5.07 -10.92 -2.49
C LYS A 200 3.80 -10.23 -2.97
N ALA A 201 3.73 -8.94 -2.79
CA ALA A 201 2.64 -8.12 -3.32
C ALA A 201 3.16 -6.76 -3.77
N MET A 202 2.40 -6.12 -4.66
CA MET A 202 2.73 -4.82 -5.20
C MET A 202 2.04 -3.71 -4.40
N ALA A 203 2.79 -2.80 -3.81
CA ALA A 203 2.29 -1.53 -3.32
C ALA A 203 2.18 -0.57 -4.52
N TYR A 204 0.98 -0.40 -5.06
CA TYR A 204 0.75 0.51 -6.18
C TYR A 204 0.69 1.96 -5.72
N PRO A 205 1.31 2.88 -6.46
CA PRO A 205 1.18 4.30 -6.15
C PRO A 205 -0.28 4.73 -6.32
N THR A 206 -0.76 5.58 -5.41
CA THR A 206 -2.03 6.28 -5.60
C THR A 206 -1.93 7.13 -6.86
N THR A 207 -2.96 7.11 -7.69
CA THR A 207 -3.01 7.89 -8.93
C THR A 207 -4.29 8.72 -8.94
N ASP A 208 -4.22 9.90 -9.56
CA ASP A 208 -5.38 10.76 -9.79
C ASP A 208 -6.31 10.19 -10.87
N ALA A 209 -5.82 9.25 -11.70
CA ALA A 209 -6.62 8.53 -12.66
C ALA A 209 -7.29 7.33 -12.00
N ALA A 210 -8.59 7.17 -12.21
CA ALA A 210 -9.30 5.96 -11.84
C ALA A 210 -8.63 4.76 -12.51
N LEU A 211 -7.89 3.99 -11.72
CA LEU A 211 -7.32 2.73 -12.21
C LEU A 211 -8.46 1.72 -12.33
N ASP A 212 -8.51 1.04 -13.45
CA ASP A 212 -9.46 -0.04 -13.66
C ASP A 212 -9.18 -1.18 -12.69
N PHE A 213 -9.91 -1.22 -11.61
CA PHE A 213 -9.74 -2.19 -10.53
C PHE A 213 -10.06 -3.62 -10.95
N THR A 214 -10.84 -3.80 -12.03
CA THR A 214 -11.11 -5.14 -12.58
C THR A 214 -9.86 -5.78 -13.20
N LYS A 215 -8.84 -4.99 -13.53
CA LYS A 215 -7.56 -5.43 -14.06
C LYS A 215 -6.47 -5.55 -13.00
N ARG A 216 -6.76 -5.22 -11.76
CA ARG A 216 -5.84 -5.41 -10.64
C ARG A 216 -6.21 -6.70 -9.92
N PRO A 217 -5.42 -7.73 -10.06
CA PRO A 217 -5.57 -8.88 -9.21
C PRO A 217 -5.18 -8.52 -7.78
N GLY A 218 -5.89 -9.07 -6.83
CA GLY A 218 -5.64 -8.94 -5.41
C GLY A 218 -6.57 -7.96 -4.69
N ILE A 219 -6.56 -8.08 -3.39
CA ILE A 219 -7.44 -7.34 -2.50
C ILE A 219 -6.89 -5.95 -2.28
N GLN A 220 -7.76 -4.99 -2.50
CA GLN A 220 -7.41 -3.59 -2.36
C GLN A 220 -7.85 -3.08 -1.01
N ASN A 221 -6.89 -2.72 -0.23
CA ASN A 221 -7.09 -1.76 0.82
C ASN A 221 -6.60 -0.43 0.26
N GLY A 222 -7.45 0.47 -0.20
CA GLY A 222 -7.22 1.81 -0.76
C GLY A 222 -5.81 2.25 -1.18
N TYR A 223 -4.76 1.65 -0.61
CA TYR A 223 -3.37 2.08 -0.70
C TYR A 223 -2.38 0.99 -1.13
N ALA A 224 -2.65 -0.30 -0.89
CA ALA A 224 -1.73 -1.36 -1.28
C ALA A 224 -2.49 -2.63 -1.71
N ASN A 225 -1.88 -3.39 -2.61
CA ASN A 225 -2.40 -4.68 -3.00
C ASN A 225 -1.77 -5.75 -2.09
N LEU A 226 -2.46 -6.07 -0.99
CA LEU A 226 -1.92 -6.92 0.07
C LEU A 226 -2.01 -8.42 -0.23
N VAL A 227 -2.71 -8.81 -1.28
CA VAL A 227 -2.80 -10.22 -1.69
C VAL A 227 -2.28 -10.37 -3.12
N PRO A 228 -1.33 -11.26 -3.37
CA PRO A 228 -0.77 -11.48 -4.70
C PRO A 228 -1.78 -12.14 -5.66
N ASP A 229 -1.53 -12.04 -6.97
CA ASP A 229 -2.38 -12.58 -8.02
C ASP A 229 -2.60 -14.10 -7.91
N LYS A 230 -1.59 -14.82 -7.44
CA LYS A 230 -1.58 -16.28 -7.29
C LYS A 230 -0.89 -16.62 -5.97
N PRO A 231 -1.59 -16.40 -4.84
CA PRO A 231 -1.02 -16.73 -3.55
C PRO A 231 -0.94 -18.23 -3.38
N GLY A 232 0.07 -18.70 -2.64
CA GLY A 232 0.02 -20.01 -2.04
C GLY A 232 -1.12 -20.04 -1.02
N ILE A 233 -1.92 -21.10 -1.03
CA ILE A 233 -3.07 -21.25 -0.14
C ILE A 233 -2.59 -21.92 1.14
N ALA A 234 -2.80 -21.27 2.30
CA ALA A 234 -2.42 -21.82 3.59
C ALA A 234 -3.27 -23.04 3.97
N ALA A 235 -2.71 -23.93 4.76
CA ALA A 235 -3.41 -25.14 5.23
C ALA A 235 -4.71 -24.84 6.01
N GLY A 236 -4.78 -23.68 6.68
CA GLY A 236 -5.95 -23.21 7.44
C GLY A 236 -7.06 -22.59 6.60
N TYR A 237 -6.88 -22.45 5.30
CA TYR A 237 -7.81 -21.71 4.43
C TYR A 237 -9.27 -22.16 4.55
N ALA A 238 -9.51 -23.47 4.50
CA ALA A 238 -10.87 -24.01 4.56
C ALA A 238 -11.55 -23.65 5.89
N ASP A 239 -10.82 -23.71 6.99
CA ASP A 239 -11.35 -23.38 8.32
C ASP A 239 -11.58 -21.87 8.47
N ALA A 240 -10.69 -21.03 7.92
CA ALA A 240 -10.87 -19.58 7.90
C ALA A 240 -12.13 -19.17 7.12
N VAL A 241 -12.37 -19.77 5.94
CA VAL A 241 -13.59 -19.52 5.16
C VAL A 241 -14.83 -20.00 5.89
N LYS A 242 -14.80 -21.18 6.52
CA LYS A 242 -15.92 -21.65 7.36
C LYS A 242 -16.21 -20.71 8.52
N ALA A 243 -15.18 -20.21 9.17
CA ALA A 243 -15.34 -19.23 10.26
C ALA A 243 -16.01 -17.95 9.76
N ALA A 244 -15.66 -17.48 8.55
CA ALA A 244 -16.29 -16.32 7.94
C ALA A 244 -17.78 -16.56 7.61
N PHE A 245 -18.16 -17.75 7.13
CA PHE A 245 -19.59 -18.12 6.98
C PHE A 245 -20.32 -18.12 8.32
N LYS A 246 -19.68 -18.62 9.39
CA LYS A 246 -20.26 -18.60 10.74
C LYS A 246 -20.43 -17.17 11.27
N ALA A 247 -19.51 -16.28 10.96
CA ALA A 247 -19.62 -14.86 11.32
C ALA A 247 -20.77 -14.16 10.58
N ALA A 248 -21.06 -14.56 9.33
CA ALA A 248 -22.12 -14.01 8.50
C ALA A 248 -23.52 -14.63 8.79
N LYS A 249 -23.66 -15.53 9.75
CA LYS A 249 -24.91 -16.27 10.04
C LYS A 249 -26.11 -15.39 10.33
N ASN A 250 -25.91 -14.17 10.82
CA ASN A 250 -26.99 -13.23 11.12
C ASN A 250 -27.82 -12.86 9.88
N GLU A 251 -27.24 -13.00 8.68
CA GLU A 251 -27.93 -12.76 7.41
C GLU A 251 -29.01 -13.81 7.10
N VAL A 252 -28.93 -15.02 7.71
CA VAL A 252 -29.87 -16.14 7.48
C VAL A 252 -30.64 -16.57 8.72
N SER A 253 -30.42 -15.91 9.86
CA SER A 253 -31.14 -16.16 11.11
C SER A 253 -32.29 -15.14 11.29
N ASP A 254 -33.39 -15.59 11.87
CA ASP A 254 -34.68 -14.84 11.97
C ASP A 254 -34.59 -13.63 12.93
N ASP A 255 -33.84 -13.72 13.98
CA ASP A 255 -34.08 -12.89 15.17
C ASP A 255 -32.87 -12.07 15.64
N GLY A 256 -31.78 -12.05 14.89
CA GLY A 256 -30.54 -11.40 15.33
C GLY A 256 -29.93 -12.02 16.58
N TYR A 257 -30.55 -13.06 17.16
CA TYR A 257 -30.01 -13.80 18.29
C TYR A 257 -29.25 -15.02 17.81
N ASP A 258 -28.08 -15.19 18.39
CA ASP A 258 -27.15 -16.27 18.08
C ASP A 258 -27.61 -17.61 18.71
N ARG A 259 -28.79 -18.10 18.33
CA ARG A 259 -29.35 -19.33 18.87
C ARG A 259 -28.90 -20.59 18.14
N HIS A 260 -28.30 -20.44 16.97
CA HIS A 260 -27.80 -21.54 16.15
C HIS A 260 -26.34 -21.30 15.72
N PRO A 261 -25.36 -21.58 16.60
CA PRO A 261 -23.94 -21.41 16.28
C PRO A 261 -23.44 -22.33 15.16
N ASP A 262 -24.23 -23.34 14.81
CA ASP A 262 -23.93 -24.42 13.87
C ASP A 262 -24.61 -24.28 12.48
N LEU A 263 -25.18 -23.09 12.15
CA LEU A 263 -25.90 -22.89 10.88
C LEU A 263 -25.11 -23.36 9.64
N PHE A 264 -23.81 -23.22 9.64
CA PHE A 264 -22.92 -23.57 8.53
C PHE A 264 -21.98 -24.75 8.84
N ASP A 265 -22.23 -25.54 9.88
CA ASP A 265 -21.35 -26.67 10.21
C ASP A 265 -21.34 -27.77 9.13
N GLY A 266 -22.45 -27.88 8.36
CA GLY A 266 -22.59 -28.84 7.26
C GLY A 266 -21.90 -28.47 5.96
N ILE A 267 -21.25 -27.28 5.84
CA ILE A 267 -20.58 -26.91 4.62
C ILE A 267 -19.18 -27.53 4.51
N THR A 268 -18.75 -27.74 3.27
CA THR A 268 -17.39 -28.11 2.91
C THR A 268 -16.77 -27.02 2.07
N VAL A 269 -15.52 -26.67 2.33
CA VAL A 269 -14.75 -25.68 1.58
C VAL A 269 -13.60 -26.39 0.89
N THR A 270 -13.54 -26.26 -0.42
CA THR A 270 -12.44 -26.78 -1.24
C THR A 270 -11.73 -25.59 -1.89
N PRO A 271 -10.45 -25.35 -1.57
CA PRO A 271 -9.68 -24.31 -2.23
C PRO A 271 -9.61 -24.54 -3.75
N THR A 272 -9.52 -23.45 -4.51
CA THR A 272 -9.27 -23.44 -5.94
C THR A 272 -8.01 -22.62 -6.22
N ASP A 273 -7.58 -22.55 -7.47
CA ASP A 273 -6.48 -21.64 -7.86
C ASP A 273 -6.83 -20.14 -7.68
N ASP A 274 -8.10 -19.85 -7.51
CA ASP A 274 -8.60 -18.51 -7.19
C ASP A 274 -8.99 -18.44 -5.72
N ILE A 275 -8.17 -17.75 -4.93
CA ILE A 275 -8.37 -17.61 -3.48
C ILE A 275 -9.70 -16.96 -3.10
N MET A 276 -10.29 -16.17 -4.03
CA MET A 276 -11.55 -15.46 -3.81
C MET A 276 -12.79 -16.31 -4.12
N HIS A 277 -12.61 -17.42 -4.83
CA HIS A 277 -13.71 -18.26 -5.32
C HIS A 277 -13.49 -19.74 -4.99
N PRO A 278 -13.50 -20.12 -3.68
CA PRO A 278 -13.46 -21.52 -3.30
C PRO A 278 -14.74 -22.25 -3.77
N THR A 279 -14.63 -23.55 -3.94
CA THR A 279 -15.82 -24.37 -4.11
C THR A 279 -16.44 -24.65 -2.74
N ILE A 280 -17.68 -24.22 -2.55
CA ILE A 280 -18.46 -24.49 -1.34
C ILE A 280 -19.50 -25.56 -1.66
N GLY A 281 -19.51 -26.61 -0.86
CA GLY A 281 -20.49 -27.71 -0.96
C GLY A 281 -21.16 -27.99 0.39
N GLY A 282 -22.11 -28.93 0.40
CA GLY A 282 -22.80 -29.35 1.61
C GLY A 282 -24.07 -28.56 1.90
N THR A 283 -24.42 -28.45 3.16
CA THR A 283 -25.72 -27.91 3.59
C THR A 283 -25.56 -26.88 4.70
N TYR A 284 -26.57 -26.01 4.81
CA TYR A 284 -26.70 -25.04 5.90
C TYR A 284 -28.13 -25.09 6.48
N GLN A 285 -28.31 -24.52 7.66
CA GLN A 285 -29.61 -24.36 8.29
C GLN A 285 -30.17 -22.99 7.98
N ARG A 286 -31.47 -22.93 7.56
CA ARG A 286 -32.17 -21.69 7.31
C ARG A 286 -33.44 -21.60 8.15
N TRP A 287 -33.69 -20.44 8.73
CA TRP A 287 -34.96 -20.15 9.40
C TRP A 287 -36.13 -20.04 8.38
N THR A 288 -37.28 -20.64 8.68
CA THR A 288 -38.45 -20.68 7.78
C THR A 288 -39.70 -20.07 8.42
N GLY A 289 -39.55 -19.32 9.53
CA GLY A 289 -40.69 -18.82 10.32
C GLY A 289 -41.24 -19.82 11.34
N ASN A 290 -41.03 -21.11 11.13
CA ASN A 290 -41.51 -22.20 12.01
C ASN A 290 -40.37 -23.08 12.57
N GLY A 291 -39.13 -22.73 12.26
CA GLY A 291 -37.94 -23.48 12.68
C GLY A 291 -36.89 -23.55 11.60
N TYR A 292 -35.73 -24.09 11.95
CA TYR A 292 -34.62 -24.25 11.02
C TYR A 292 -34.79 -25.47 10.15
N GLN A 293 -34.54 -25.32 8.86
CA GLN A 293 -34.57 -26.37 7.85
C GLN A 293 -33.22 -26.47 7.15
N GLN A 294 -32.76 -27.70 6.96
CA GLN A 294 -31.55 -27.95 6.19
C GLN A 294 -31.79 -27.66 4.70
N ARG A 295 -30.87 -26.90 4.12
CA ARG A 295 -30.86 -26.49 2.71
C ARG A 295 -29.52 -26.80 2.10
N ASP A 296 -29.51 -27.06 0.78
CA ASP A 296 -28.25 -27.17 0.03
C ASP A 296 -27.64 -25.80 -0.15
N ILE A 297 -26.29 -25.71 0.05
CA ILE A 297 -25.56 -24.45 -0.03
C ILE A 297 -25.57 -23.85 -1.44
N SER A 298 -25.75 -24.66 -2.49
CA SER A 298 -25.82 -24.20 -3.88
C SER A 298 -26.98 -23.24 -4.16
N GLY A 299 -28.01 -23.26 -3.29
CA GLY A 299 -29.14 -22.34 -3.37
C GLY A 299 -28.91 -21.02 -2.61
N LEU A 300 -27.79 -20.84 -1.99
CA LEU A 300 -27.45 -19.62 -1.26
C LEU A 300 -26.58 -18.71 -2.14
N GLU A 301 -26.98 -17.46 -2.31
CA GLU A 301 -26.17 -16.44 -2.94
C GLU A 301 -25.23 -15.82 -1.89
N TRP A 302 -23.95 -15.84 -2.16
CA TRP A 302 -22.93 -15.33 -1.25
C TRP A 302 -21.75 -14.73 -2.01
N GLY A 303 -21.04 -13.81 -1.36
CA GLY A 303 -19.78 -13.24 -1.82
C GLY A 303 -18.69 -13.39 -0.76
N MET A 304 -17.45 -13.47 -1.18
CA MET A 304 -16.31 -13.51 -0.27
C MET A 304 -15.39 -12.32 -0.50
N GLY A 305 -14.93 -11.73 0.58
CA GLY A 305 -13.86 -10.73 0.62
C GLY A 305 -12.68 -11.25 1.43
N ILE A 306 -11.48 -10.92 0.99
CA ILE A 306 -10.26 -11.07 1.80
C ILE A 306 -9.60 -9.70 1.84
N ASN A 307 -9.36 -9.18 3.01
CA ASN A 307 -8.76 -7.87 3.20
C ASN A 307 -7.84 -7.87 4.44
N TRP A 308 -7.40 -6.71 4.85
CA TRP A 308 -6.56 -6.53 6.03
C TRP A 308 -7.25 -6.87 7.37
N GLN A 309 -8.55 -7.14 7.37
CA GLN A 309 -9.31 -7.68 8.52
C GLN A 309 -9.43 -9.21 8.49
N GLY A 310 -8.97 -9.85 7.41
CA GLY A 310 -9.07 -11.29 7.19
C GLY A 310 -10.09 -11.67 6.12
N VAL A 311 -10.71 -12.84 6.28
CA VAL A 311 -11.75 -13.33 5.40
C VAL A 311 -13.12 -12.86 5.88
N SER A 312 -13.90 -12.31 4.98
CA SER A 312 -15.31 -11.97 5.21
C SER A 312 -16.21 -12.69 4.20
N VAL A 313 -17.40 -13.03 4.63
CA VAL A 313 -18.46 -13.58 3.75
C VAL A 313 -19.67 -12.70 3.90
N THR A 314 -20.23 -12.27 2.77
CA THR A 314 -21.52 -11.60 2.70
C THR A 314 -22.53 -12.57 2.09
N ILE A 315 -23.66 -12.73 2.74
CA ILE A 315 -24.74 -13.60 2.29
C ILE A 315 -25.87 -12.71 1.76
N HIS A 316 -26.26 -12.92 0.51
CA HIS A 316 -27.38 -12.22 -0.10
C HIS A 316 -28.62 -13.12 0.02
N ASP A 317 -29.46 -12.84 1.01
CA ASP A 317 -30.76 -13.51 1.08
C ASP A 317 -31.71 -12.86 0.09
N ASN A 318 -31.91 -13.50 -1.07
CA ASN A 318 -32.83 -13.05 -2.11
C ASN A 318 -34.28 -13.21 -1.68
N GLY A 319 -34.63 -12.68 -0.52
CA GLY A 319 -36.00 -12.42 -0.14
C GLY A 319 -36.70 -13.58 0.51
N TYR A 320 -37.11 -13.35 1.71
CA TYR A 320 -38.31 -13.91 2.28
C TYR A 320 -39.52 -13.52 1.37
N THR A 321 -39.79 -14.28 0.32
CA THR A 321 -41.14 -14.32 -0.26
C THR A 321 -41.93 -15.24 0.64
N GLY A 322 -42.52 -14.65 1.68
CA GLY A 322 -43.55 -15.31 2.45
C GLY A 322 -44.69 -15.65 1.50
N ASP A 323 -44.82 -16.91 1.17
CA ASP A 323 -46.08 -17.53 0.73
C ASP A 323 -46.76 -18.19 1.91
#